data_4f6f3570ce66c3f7f7e2b8795809799e
#
_entry.id   4f6f3570ce66c3f7f7e2b8795809799e
#
_cell.length_a   1.000
_cell.length_b   1.000
_cell.length_c   1.000
_cell.angle_alpha   90.00
_cell.angle_beta   90.00
_cell.angle_gamma   90.00
#
_symmetry.space_group_name_H-M   'P 1'
#
loop_
_entity.id
_entity.type
_entity.pdbx_description
1 polymer ?
#
loop_
_entity_poly.entity_id
_entity_poly.type
_entity_poly.pdbx_seq_one_letter_code
_entity_poly.pdbx_strand_id
1 'polypeptide(L)'
;MFQKKIVDFFKSDTSENPNSLWIDRSFTKDGIGKVITGTASMAFDLNKIYLARTNKLLEVKEIRNTENIVKNTTTTSRIAISLKKNIQDEIGRGDLLTNEIVFSGKYIFAITDKQAYKFNKKGSNRLFIGTKNQIVKKLEVVNNSEKNLIFMELPNNLPILENQKILIQNLVSKEFMGGKIAFASNNNNLVKKFFKELRKTESINLEKTFTLLPENLIENSRNHINIANKYLSKDRLESIIKKINENIETINSVGVKNYFYNEFFIEHNYLDELINKIDGLNVINNQLIIDKNTEVDLEVYQNIIDQISSDLSVNYVDVNKFDRESVKKLFMSEYLYRVDKNIIIGKEHIAKLVDILKKLPDVFDVSEFKEESNLSRKFAIPYLEFLDKYLYTSKIDSSGKRKKLI
;
A
#
# COMPACT_ATOMS: atom_id res chain seq x y z
N MET A 1 44.30 -14.68 2.79
CA MET A 1 43.43 -14.18 3.87
C MET A 1 42.45 -13.10 3.36
N PHE A 2 42.86 -12.09 2.60
CA PHE A 2 42.02 -11.02 2.07
C PHE A 2 40.95 -11.52 1.09
N GLN A 3 41.29 -12.37 0.12
CA GLN A 3 40.37 -12.97 -0.83
C GLN A 3 39.26 -13.80 -0.17
N LYS A 4 39.57 -14.55 0.90
CA LYS A 4 38.61 -15.36 1.63
C LYS A 4 37.57 -14.48 2.35
N LYS A 5 38.01 -13.36 2.96
CA LYS A 5 37.10 -12.39 3.59
C LYS A 5 36.17 -11.68 2.58
N ILE A 6 36.67 -11.42 1.37
CA ILE A 6 35.82 -10.85 0.28
C ILE A 6 34.78 -11.86 -0.16
N VAL A 7 35.18 -13.12 -0.38
CA VAL A 7 34.25 -14.20 -0.76
C VAL A 7 33.21 -14.45 0.31
N ASP A 8 33.61 -14.46 1.59
CA ASP A 8 32.69 -14.66 2.70
C ASP A 8 31.72 -13.46 2.85
N PHE A 9 32.20 -12.24 2.62
CA PHE A 9 31.34 -11.04 2.58
C PHE A 9 30.28 -11.11 1.48
N PHE A 10 30.60 -11.62 0.29
CA PHE A 10 29.64 -11.79 -0.80
C PHE A 10 28.76 -13.04 -0.66
N LYS A 11 29.19 -14.06 0.07
CA LYS A 11 28.39 -15.27 0.35
C LYS A 11 27.34 -15.09 1.44
N SER A 12 27.51 -14.13 2.34
CA SER A 12 26.65 -13.96 3.51
C SER A 12 25.33 -13.21 3.22
N ASP A 13 25.09 -12.75 2.01
CA ASP A 13 23.97 -11.82 1.74
C ASP A 13 23.18 -12.21 0.50
N THR A 14 22.51 -13.35 0.55
CA THR A 14 21.50 -13.75 -0.45
C THR A 14 20.13 -13.09 -0.24
N SER A 15 19.97 -12.25 0.78
CA SER A 15 18.78 -11.42 1.02
C SER A 15 18.82 -10.12 0.23
N GLU A 16 19.21 -10.15 -1.03
CA GLU A 16 19.02 -9.01 -1.92
C GLU A 16 17.54 -8.87 -2.20
N ASN A 17 17.05 -7.63 -2.21
CA ASN A 17 15.68 -7.32 -2.56
C ASN A 17 15.35 -7.91 -3.92
N PRO A 18 14.56 -8.99 -4.01
CA PRO A 18 14.20 -9.60 -5.27
C PRO A 18 13.41 -8.59 -6.11
N ASN A 19 13.38 -8.82 -7.42
CA ASN A 19 12.47 -8.10 -8.31
C ASN A 19 12.71 -6.57 -8.40
N SER A 20 13.96 -6.14 -8.33
CA SER A 20 14.32 -4.72 -8.40
C SER A 20 15.48 -4.42 -9.33
N LEU A 21 15.49 -3.20 -9.88
CA LEU A 21 16.58 -2.66 -10.70
C LEU A 21 16.78 -1.18 -10.45
N TRP A 22 17.97 -0.78 -10.02
CA TRP A 22 18.37 0.62 -9.97
C TRP A 22 18.97 1.06 -11.31
N ILE A 23 18.41 2.12 -11.91
CA ILE A 23 18.88 2.66 -13.18
C ILE A 23 20.19 3.41 -12.98
N ASP A 24 21.22 3.04 -13.72
CA ASP A 24 22.51 3.71 -13.72
C ASP A 24 22.72 4.63 -14.93
N ARG A 25 22.10 4.34 -16.06
CA ARG A 25 22.14 5.16 -17.28
C ARG A 25 20.81 5.18 -18.00
N SER A 26 20.54 6.30 -18.65
CA SER A 26 19.42 6.49 -19.57
C SER A 26 19.93 7.28 -20.78
N PHE A 27 19.63 6.81 -21.98
CA PHE A 27 20.02 7.47 -23.24
C PHE A 27 19.02 7.14 -24.34
N THR A 28 19.02 7.96 -25.38
CA THR A 28 18.25 7.68 -26.60
C THR A 28 19.17 7.09 -27.66
N LYS A 29 18.72 6.02 -28.32
CA LYS A 29 19.43 5.38 -29.42
C LYS A 29 18.58 5.44 -30.67
N ASP A 30 19.17 5.88 -31.77
CA ASP A 30 18.49 6.00 -33.06
C ASP A 30 17.88 4.65 -33.49
N GLY A 31 16.65 4.69 -33.98
CA GLY A 31 15.88 3.50 -34.41
C GLY A 31 15.31 2.65 -33.23
N ILE A 32 15.86 2.75 -32.03
CA ILE A 32 15.42 1.96 -30.88
C ILE A 32 14.55 2.79 -29.94
N GLY A 33 14.86 4.07 -29.74
CA GLY A 33 14.21 4.94 -28.78
C GLY A 33 14.96 5.04 -27.45
N LYS A 34 14.23 5.29 -26.37
CA LYS A 34 14.82 5.42 -25.03
C LYS A 34 15.26 4.08 -24.48
N VAL A 35 16.50 4.00 -24.06
CA VAL A 35 17.14 2.83 -23.44
C VAL A 35 17.60 3.20 -22.03
N ILE A 36 17.28 2.36 -21.08
CA ILE A 36 17.75 2.44 -19.70
C ILE A 36 18.57 1.21 -19.37
N THR A 37 19.61 1.38 -18.55
CA THR A 37 20.45 0.28 -18.10
C THR A 37 20.56 0.28 -16.58
N GLY A 38 20.77 -0.90 -16.02
CA GLY A 38 20.95 -1.09 -14.59
C GLY A 38 21.32 -2.52 -14.25
N THR A 39 21.54 -2.78 -12.98
CA THR A 39 21.74 -4.13 -12.45
C THR A 39 20.41 -4.61 -11.88
N ALA A 40 19.83 -5.62 -12.52
CA ALA A 40 18.63 -6.28 -12.03
C ALA A 40 19.00 -7.32 -10.97
N SER A 41 18.20 -7.39 -9.93
CA SER A 41 18.28 -8.48 -8.94
C SER A 41 17.81 -9.80 -9.55
N MET A 42 18.04 -10.88 -8.82
CA MET A 42 17.52 -12.20 -9.18
C MET A 42 15.98 -12.18 -9.29
N ALA A 43 15.44 -12.95 -10.22
CA ALA A 43 14.01 -13.10 -10.47
C ALA A 43 13.28 -11.83 -10.92
N PHE A 44 13.97 -10.85 -11.48
CA PHE A 44 13.33 -9.67 -12.04
C PHE A 44 12.50 -10.04 -13.27
N ASP A 45 11.17 -9.91 -13.16
CA ASP A 45 10.22 -10.20 -14.24
C ASP A 45 10.15 -9.02 -15.21
N LEU A 46 10.34 -9.33 -16.47
CA LEU A 46 10.41 -8.34 -17.55
C LEU A 46 9.05 -8.02 -18.19
N ASN A 47 8.00 -8.73 -17.77
CA ASN A 47 6.64 -8.50 -18.27
C ASN A 47 5.87 -7.46 -17.44
N LYS A 48 6.28 -7.24 -16.19
CA LYS A 48 5.58 -6.35 -15.26
C LYS A 48 6.57 -5.46 -14.52
N ILE A 49 6.89 -4.32 -15.12
CA ILE A 49 7.88 -3.38 -14.59
C ILE A 49 7.22 -2.06 -14.23
N TYR A 50 7.33 -1.67 -12.97
CA TYR A 50 6.85 -0.38 -12.47
C TYR A 50 8.02 0.60 -12.28
N LEU A 51 7.77 1.87 -12.61
CA LEU A 51 8.61 2.97 -12.14
C LEU A 51 8.24 3.30 -10.70
N ALA A 52 9.06 2.91 -9.74
CA ALA A 52 8.73 2.91 -8.32
C ALA A 52 8.35 4.29 -7.76
N ARG A 53 8.90 5.40 -8.26
CA ARG A 53 8.57 6.75 -7.78
C ARG A 53 7.15 7.20 -8.11
N THR A 54 6.51 6.61 -9.13
CA THR A 54 5.15 6.95 -9.57
C THR A 54 4.20 5.76 -9.53
N ASN A 55 4.73 4.56 -9.28
CA ASN A 55 4.03 3.28 -9.34
C ASN A 55 3.32 3.03 -10.69
N LYS A 56 3.84 3.66 -11.78
CA LYS A 56 3.32 3.46 -13.13
C LYS A 56 3.95 2.25 -13.78
N LEU A 57 3.12 1.43 -14.42
CA LEU A 57 3.57 0.33 -15.25
C LEU A 57 4.27 0.89 -16.51
N LEU A 58 5.45 0.37 -16.81
CA LEU A 58 6.23 0.76 -17.98
C LEU A 58 5.93 -0.17 -19.16
N GLU A 59 5.74 0.41 -20.33
CA GLU A 59 5.66 -0.32 -21.58
C GLU A 59 7.06 -0.59 -22.14
N VAL A 60 7.46 -1.84 -22.01
CA VAL A 60 8.77 -2.31 -22.49
C VAL A 60 8.66 -2.82 -23.91
N LYS A 61 9.64 -2.50 -24.76
CA LYS A 61 9.78 -3.01 -26.12
C LYS A 61 10.64 -4.26 -26.14
N GLU A 62 11.80 -4.21 -25.50
CA GLU A 62 12.79 -5.27 -25.52
C GLU A 62 13.72 -5.16 -24.30
N ILE A 63 14.20 -6.28 -23.83
CA ILE A 63 15.20 -6.35 -22.77
C ILE A 63 16.35 -7.24 -23.22
N ARG A 64 17.56 -6.76 -22.96
CA ARG A 64 18.80 -7.48 -23.33
C ARG A 64 19.71 -7.65 -22.10
N ASN A 65 20.27 -8.83 -22.00
CA ASN A 65 21.40 -9.11 -21.15
C ASN A 65 22.62 -9.29 -22.06
N THR A 66 23.59 -8.40 -21.96
CA THR A 66 24.82 -8.36 -22.79
C THR A 66 24.50 -8.48 -24.28
N GLU A 67 24.30 -9.68 -24.83
CA GLU A 67 24.07 -9.95 -26.24
C GLU A 67 22.69 -10.58 -26.54
N ASN A 68 22.01 -11.14 -25.53
CA ASN A 68 20.79 -11.91 -25.72
C ASN A 68 19.54 -11.14 -25.28
N ILE A 69 18.43 -11.37 -25.99
CA ILE A 69 17.10 -10.96 -25.55
C ILE A 69 16.65 -11.91 -24.45
N VAL A 70 16.18 -11.37 -23.33
CA VAL A 70 15.78 -12.14 -22.15
C VAL A 70 14.36 -11.76 -21.71
N LYS A 71 13.67 -12.70 -21.06
CA LYS A 71 12.32 -12.48 -20.52
C LYS A 71 12.31 -12.36 -18.99
N ASN A 72 13.31 -12.88 -18.32
CA ASN A 72 13.51 -12.77 -16.87
C ASN A 72 15.00 -12.89 -16.54
N THR A 73 15.35 -12.55 -15.32
CA THR A 73 16.71 -12.73 -14.81
C THR A 73 16.72 -13.88 -13.80
N THR A 74 17.57 -14.87 -14.02
CA THR A 74 17.76 -15.99 -13.07
C THR A 74 18.82 -15.70 -12.03
N THR A 75 19.70 -14.75 -12.30
CA THR A 75 20.75 -14.28 -11.40
C THR A 75 20.85 -12.77 -11.47
N THR A 76 21.49 -12.15 -10.48
CA THR A 76 21.82 -10.72 -10.56
C THR A 76 22.63 -10.44 -11.83
N SER A 77 22.10 -9.61 -12.68
CA SER A 77 22.71 -9.36 -13.99
C SER A 77 22.49 -7.92 -14.46
N ARG A 78 23.45 -7.47 -15.29
CA ARG A 78 23.31 -6.18 -15.96
C ARG A 78 22.41 -6.33 -17.17
N ILE A 79 21.37 -5.47 -17.25
CA ILE A 79 20.41 -5.49 -18.34
C ILE A 79 20.21 -4.11 -18.96
N ALA A 80 19.79 -4.10 -20.21
CA ALA A 80 19.33 -2.93 -20.95
C ALA A 80 17.86 -3.12 -21.32
N ILE A 81 17.04 -2.12 -21.01
CA ILE A 81 15.60 -2.12 -21.28
C ILE A 81 15.31 -1.03 -22.31
N SER A 82 14.76 -1.40 -23.44
CA SER A 82 14.23 -0.47 -24.44
C SER A 82 12.76 -0.19 -24.15
N LEU A 83 12.40 1.09 -24.04
CA LEU A 83 11.05 1.52 -23.74
C LEU A 83 10.27 1.88 -25.01
N LYS A 84 8.94 1.72 -25.00
CA LYS A 84 8.08 2.19 -26.08
C LYS A 84 8.05 3.73 -26.14
N LYS A 85 7.78 4.30 -27.32
CA LYS A 85 7.98 5.73 -27.62
C LYS A 85 7.14 6.73 -26.76
N ASN A 86 6.06 6.31 -26.12
CA ASN A 86 5.08 7.20 -25.48
C ASN A 86 5.30 7.41 -23.97
N ILE A 87 6.50 7.21 -23.46
CA ILE A 87 6.75 7.44 -22.03
C ILE A 87 7.01 8.93 -21.80
N GLN A 88 6.02 9.61 -21.22
CA GLN A 88 6.08 11.02 -20.85
C GLN A 88 6.99 11.27 -19.64
N ASP A 89 7.24 10.24 -18.83
CA ASP A 89 8.05 10.36 -17.62
C ASP A 89 9.54 10.44 -17.96
N GLU A 90 10.21 11.40 -17.36
CA GLU A 90 11.66 11.54 -17.44
C GLU A 90 12.32 10.45 -16.58
N ILE A 91 12.70 9.33 -17.20
CA ILE A 91 13.33 8.19 -16.52
C ILE A 91 14.83 8.29 -16.64
N GLY A 92 15.55 8.19 -15.54
CA GLY A 92 17.00 8.37 -15.54
C GLY A 92 17.72 7.71 -14.37
N ARG A 93 19.02 8.04 -14.27
CA ARG A 93 19.86 7.53 -13.19
C ARG A 93 19.27 7.85 -11.81
N GLY A 94 19.24 6.85 -10.95
CA GLY A 94 18.70 6.98 -9.59
C GLY A 94 17.22 6.65 -9.48
N ASP A 95 16.54 6.33 -10.58
CA ASP A 95 15.21 5.73 -10.52
C ASP A 95 15.30 4.24 -10.23
N LEU A 96 14.31 3.76 -9.49
CA LEU A 96 14.14 2.35 -9.15
C LEU A 96 13.01 1.76 -9.99
N LEU A 97 13.27 0.61 -10.59
CA LEU A 97 12.26 -0.24 -11.22
C LEU A 97 11.99 -1.46 -10.34
N THR A 98 10.72 -1.87 -10.27
CA THR A 98 10.26 -3.00 -9.46
C THR A 98 9.18 -3.80 -10.18
N ASN A 99 8.99 -5.06 -9.80
CA ASN A 99 7.90 -5.88 -10.31
C ASN A 99 6.60 -5.70 -9.51
N GLU A 100 6.68 -5.02 -8.38
CA GLU A 100 5.55 -4.72 -7.51
C GLU A 100 5.50 -3.22 -7.18
N ILE A 101 4.33 -2.77 -6.75
CA ILE A 101 4.15 -1.42 -6.23
C ILE A 101 4.91 -1.30 -4.91
N VAL A 102 5.75 -0.28 -4.78
CA VAL A 102 6.53 -0.04 -3.57
C VAL A 102 6.11 1.26 -2.88
N PHE A 103 6.26 1.25 -1.57
CA PHE A 103 6.01 2.44 -0.78
C PHE A 103 7.12 3.47 -0.97
N SER A 104 6.75 4.74 -1.07
CA SER A 104 7.68 5.87 -1.08
C SER A 104 7.54 6.67 0.20
N GLY A 105 8.62 6.79 0.97
CA GLY A 105 8.63 7.46 2.26
C GLY A 105 9.62 8.60 2.34
N LYS A 106 9.29 9.59 3.18
CA LYS A 106 10.14 10.74 3.52
C LYS A 106 10.97 10.50 4.77
N TYR A 107 10.41 9.76 5.71
CA TYR A 107 11.04 9.40 6.97
C TYR A 107 11.54 7.99 6.89
N ILE A 108 12.86 7.80 6.95
CA ILE A 108 13.51 6.51 6.83
C ILE A 108 14.09 6.11 8.17
N PHE A 109 13.81 4.88 8.57
CA PHE A 109 14.43 4.22 9.71
C PHE A 109 15.32 3.10 9.19
N ALA A 110 16.58 3.12 9.59
CA ALA A 110 17.56 2.13 9.20
C ALA A 110 18.28 1.59 10.43
N ILE A 111 18.83 0.40 10.31
CA ILE A 111 19.66 -0.22 11.34
C ILE A 111 21.10 -0.30 10.86
N THR A 112 22.02 -0.19 11.80
CA THR A 112 23.46 -0.29 11.57
C THR A 112 24.14 -0.99 12.74
N ASP A 113 25.40 -1.34 12.54
CA ASP A 113 26.22 -1.96 13.58
C ASP A 113 26.52 -0.99 14.74
N LYS A 114 26.92 -1.54 15.88
CA LYS A 114 27.22 -0.80 17.13
C LYS A 114 28.16 0.40 16.99
N GLN A 115 28.97 0.45 15.95
CA GLN A 115 29.93 1.55 15.77
C GLN A 115 29.34 2.86 15.24
N ALA A 116 28.08 2.87 14.85
CA ALA A 116 27.43 4.08 14.28
C ALA A 116 27.33 5.25 15.27
N TYR A 117 27.40 5.01 16.58
CA TYR A 117 27.41 6.07 17.58
C TYR A 117 28.64 6.99 17.49
N LYS A 118 29.71 6.52 16.88
CA LYS A 118 30.92 7.29 16.63
C LYS A 118 30.81 8.21 15.42
N PHE A 119 29.80 8.00 14.57
CA PHE A 119 29.60 8.78 13.37
C PHE A 119 29.24 10.23 13.71
N ASN A 120 29.97 11.15 13.14
CA ASN A 120 29.70 12.58 13.32
C ASN A 120 28.45 12.97 12.53
N LYS A 121 27.32 13.17 13.21
CA LYS A 121 26.06 13.59 12.59
C LYS A 121 25.92 15.10 12.37
N LYS A 122 26.85 15.92 12.89
CA LYS A 122 26.85 17.36 12.68
C LYS A 122 27.26 17.70 11.25
N GLY A 123 26.65 18.74 10.70
CA GLY A 123 26.87 19.18 9.33
C GLY A 123 25.97 18.46 8.31
N SER A 124 26.30 18.57 7.05
CA SER A 124 25.53 17.98 5.96
C SER A 124 25.88 16.53 5.75
N ASN A 125 24.85 15.70 5.71
CA ASN A 125 24.97 14.25 5.46
C ASN A 125 24.33 13.91 4.12
N ARG A 126 24.92 12.97 3.38
CA ARG A 126 24.45 12.47 2.10
C ARG A 126 24.13 10.99 2.20
N LEU A 127 22.91 10.64 1.82
CA LEU A 127 22.47 9.26 1.68
C LEU A 127 22.78 8.76 0.26
N PHE A 128 23.37 7.55 0.17
CA PHE A 128 23.51 6.77 -1.06
C PHE A 128 22.63 5.52 -0.94
N ILE A 129 21.82 5.29 -1.95
CA ILE A 129 20.93 4.12 -2.04
C ILE A 129 20.83 3.68 -3.50
N GLY A 130 21.21 2.45 -3.80
CA GLY A 130 21.37 2.00 -5.19
C GLY A 130 22.26 2.97 -5.98
N THR A 131 21.75 3.51 -7.07
CA THR A 131 22.46 4.50 -7.91
C THR A 131 22.09 5.95 -7.60
N LYS A 132 21.19 6.17 -6.64
CA LYS A 132 20.73 7.48 -6.19
C LYS A 132 21.52 8.01 -5.02
N ASN A 133 21.72 9.33 -4.96
CA ASN A 133 22.19 10.00 -3.77
C ASN A 133 21.41 11.29 -3.53
N GLN A 134 21.29 11.68 -2.26
CA GLN A 134 20.63 12.93 -1.87
C GLN A 134 21.08 13.40 -0.50
N ILE A 135 20.96 14.70 -0.25
CA ILE A 135 21.22 15.29 1.05
C ILE A 135 20.11 14.91 2.02
N VAL A 136 20.47 14.55 3.23
CA VAL A 136 19.56 14.26 4.33
C VAL A 136 19.27 15.55 5.08
N LYS A 137 17.99 15.89 5.29
CA LYS A 137 17.59 17.09 6.05
C LYS A 137 17.91 16.97 7.53
N LYS A 138 17.61 15.79 8.10
CA LYS A 138 17.83 15.48 9.50
C LYS A 138 18.32 14.06 9.65
N LEU A 139 19.38 13.87 10.45
CA LEU A 139 19.94 12.58 10.80
C LEU A 139 20.01 12.46 12.32
N GLU A 140 19.49 11.36 12.86
CA GLU A 140 19.67 10.99 14.26
C GLU A 140 20.11 9.53 14.34
N VAL A 141 21.03 9.27 15.26
CA VAL A 141 21.49 7.91 15.59
C VAL A 141 21.07 7.63 17.04
N VAL A 142 20.31 6.57 17.20
CA VAL A 142 19.77 6.15 18.48
C VAL A 142 20.43 4.85 18.88
N ASN A 143 21.11 4.86 20.01
CA ASN A 143 21.73 3.66 20.53
C ASN A 143 20.64 2.70 21.04
N ASN A 144 20.73 1.46 20.65
CA ASN A 144 19.97 0.36 21.23
C ASN A 144 20.95 -0.72 21.70
N SER A 145 20.49 -1.66 22.53
CA SER A 145 21.33 -2.65 23.22
C SER A 145 22.27 -3.43 22.29
N GLU A 146 21.78 -3.80 21.09
CA GLU A 146 22.54 -4.61 20.14
C GLU A 146 22.81 -3.91 18.79
N LYS A 147 21.91 -3.08 18.32
CA LYS A 147 21.98 -2.37 17.03
C LYS A 147 21.61 -0.91 17.21
N ASN A 148 22.17 -0.03 16.40
CA ASN A 148 21.76 1.37 16.40
C ASN A 148 20.67 1.60 15.37
N LEU A 149 19.64 2.34 15.77
CA LEU A 149 18.60 2.80 14.87
C LEU A 149 19.00 4.18 14.32
N ILE A 150 18.95 4.32 13.01
CA ILE A 150 19.21 5.57 12.33
C ILE A 150 17.86 6.12 11.84
N PHE A 151 17.55 7.34 12.22
CA PHE A 151 16.43 8.11 11.64
C PHE A 151 16.97 9.12 10.63
N MET A 152 16.33 9.18 9.46
CA MET A 152 16.62 10.16 8.43
C MET A 152 15.35 10.83 7.94
N GLU A 153 15.35 12.15 7.87
CA GLU A 153 14.36 12.93 7.13
C GLU A 153 14.93 13.33 5.77
N LEU A 154 14.24 12.97 4.70
CA LEU A 154 14.61 13.29 3.34
C LEU A 154 13.87 14.55 2.83
N PRO A 155 14.42 15.28 1.86
CA PRO A 155 13.73 16.41 1.23
C PRO A 155 12.46 15.98 0.48
N ASN A 156 12.49 14.83 -0.17
CA ASN A 156 11.40 14.26 -0.97
C ASN A 156 11.18 12.79 -0.62
N ASN A 157 10.01 12.27 -0.95
CA ASN A 157 9.74 10.85 -0.84
C ASN A 157 10.71 10.05 -1.74
N LEU A 158 11.15 8.92 -1.22
CA LEU A 158 12.02 7.99 -1.91
C LEU A 158 11.35 6.62 -1.93
N PRO A 159 11.28 5.92 -3.08
CA PRO A 159 10.90 4.51 -3.12
C PRO A 159 11.83 3.69 -2.24
N ILE A 160 11.25 2.87 -1.38
CA ILE A 160 11.98 2.14 -0.35
C ILE A 160 11.74 0.64 -0.53
N LEU A 161 12.83 -0.10 -0.56
CA LEU A 161 12.83 -1.54 -0.40
C LEU A 161 13.36 -1.85 1.02
N GLU A 162 12.66 -2.71 1.72
CA GLU A 162 13.10 -3.15 3.05
C GLU A 162 14.39 -3.97 2.95
N ASN A 163 15.21 -3.93 3.98
CA ASN A 163 16.53 -4.55 4.01
C ASN A 163 17.54 -4.02 2.98
N GLN A 164 17.17 -3.01 2.19
CA GLN A 164 18.10 -2.41 1.24
C GLN A 164 19.28 -1.76 1.94
N LYS A 165 20.49 -2.08 1.47
CA LYS A 165 21.72 -1.47 1.93
C LYS A 165 21.79 0.00 1.58
N ILE A 166 22.24 0.79 2.54
CA ILE A 166 22.47 2.23 2.38
C ILE A 166 23.87 2.60 2.87
N LEU A 167 24.38 3.69 2.34
CA LEU A 167 25.59 4.32 2.83
C LEU A 167 25.31 5.79 3.11
N ILE A 168 25.74 6.27 4.26
CA ILE A 168 25.64 7.67 4.67
C ILE A 168 27.03 8.25 4.77
N GLN A 169 27.26 9.39 4.13
CA GLN A 169 28.49 10.12 4.19
C GLN A 169 28.28 11.45 4.89
N ASN A 170 29.09 11.76 5.90
CA ASN A 170 29.21 13.10 6.40
C ASN A 170 30.08 13.90 5.44
N LEU A 171 29.59 15.02 4.92
CA LEU A 171 30.30 15.81 3.91
C LEU A 171 31.44 16.66 4.49
N VAL A 172 31.44 16.90 5.80
CA VAL A 172 32.44 17.67 6.50
C VAL A 172 33.60 16.77 6.95
N SER A 173 33.29 15.75 7.78
CA SER A 173 34.31 14.82 8.31
C SER A 173 34.77 13.77 7.30
N LYS A 174 34.03 13.59 6.19
CA LYS A 174 34.24 12.53 5.17
C LYS A 174 34.05 11.11 5.69
N GLU A 175 33.53 10.96 6.88
CA GLU A 175 33.21 9.66 7.47
C GLU A 175 32.02 8.99 6.75
N PHE A 176 32.03 7.68 6.77
CA PHE A 176 30.95 6.85 6.20
C PHE A 176 30.33 5.96 7.27
N MET A 177 29.03 5.76 7.14
CA MET A 177 28.25 4.84 7.96
C MET A 177 27.37 3.99 7.06
N GLY A 178 27.51 2.66 7.16
CA GLY A 178 26.66 1.70 6.46
C GLY A 178 25.44 1.31 7.29
N GLY A 179 24.37 0.92 6.62
CA GLY A 179 23.17 0.41 7.27
C GLY A 179 22.26 -0.30 6.30
N LYS A 180 21.18 -0.86 6.84
CA LYS A 180 20.07 -1.46 6.08
C LYS A 180 18.76 -0.76 6.44
N ILE A 181 17.93 -0.46 5.44
CA ILE A 181 16.61 0.13 5.69
C ILE A 181 15.74 -0.88 6.42
N ALA A 182 15.19 -0.46 7.55
CA ALA A 182 14.21 -1.24 8.28
C ALA A 182 12.79 -0.95 7.77
N PHE A 183 12.43 0.31 7.69
CA PHE A 183 11.15 0.74 7.14
C PHE A 183 11.16 2.24 6.84
N ALA A 184 10.12 2.71 6.16
CA ALA A 184 9.89 4.13 5.92
C ALA A 184 8.45 4.51 6.29
N SER A 185 8.23 5.81 6.52
CA SER A 185 6.90 6.35 6.81
C SER A 185 6.76 7.77 6.25
N ASN A 186 5.52 8.19 6.04
CA ASN A 186 5.16 9.59 5.78
C ASN A 186 4.39 10.20 6.97
N ASN A 187 4.22 9.46 8.07
CA ASN A 187 3.42 9.86 9.20
C ASN A 187 4.18 10.80 10.15
N ASN A 188 3.82 12.08 10.11
CA ASN A 188 4.41 13.10 10.99
C ASN A 188 4.16 12.83 12.48
N ASN A 189 3.02 12.23 12.84
CA ASN A 189 2.68 11.95 14.24
C ASN A 189 3.53 10.81 14.79
N LEU A 190 3.82 9.80 13.97
CA LEU A 190 4.79 8.76 14.31
C LEU A 190 6.16 9.37 14.64
N VAL A 191 6.64 10.28 13.79
CA VAL A 191 7.93 10.94 13.99
C VAL A 191 7.93 11.80 15.25
N LYS A 192 6.85 12.55 15.51
CA LYS A 192 6.70 13.32 16.77
C LYS A 192 6.73 12.40 17.98
N LYS A 193 6.02 11.27 17.94
CA LYS A 193 6.03 10.26 19.02
C LYS A 193 7.43 9.69 19.22
N PHE A 194 8.11 9.29 18.14
CA PHE A 194 9.48 8.81 18.18
C PHE A 194 10.41 9.78 18.89
N PHE A 195 10.42 11.07 18.52
CA PHE A 195 11.25 12.07 19.19
C PHE A 195 10.81 12.40 20.60
N LYS A 196 9.52 12.26 20.93
CA LYS A 196 9.03 12.42 22.31
C LYS A 196 9.56 11.32 23.23
N GLU A 197 9.56 10.09 22.74
CA GLU A 197 10.12 8.94 23.50
C GLU A 197 11.65 9.06 23.61
N LEU A 198 12.34 9.43 22.53
CA LEU A 198 13.79 9.62 22.54
C LEU A 198 14.28 10.66 23.57
N ARG A 199 13.47 11.69 23.87
CA ARG A 199 13.81 12.70 24.87
C ARG A 199 13.64 12.23 26.31
N LYS A 200 12.84 11.18 26.55
CA LYS A 200 12.52 10.68 27.88
C LYS A 200 13.49 9.60 28.34
N THR A 201 14.05 8.85 27.40
CA THR A 201 14.83 7.67 27.68
C THR A 201 16.11 7.67 26.83
N GLU A 202 17.22 7.19 27.39
CA GLU A 202 18.46 7.01 26.62
C GLU A 202 18.35 5.90 25.58
N SER A 203 17.41 4.97 25.76
CA SER A 203 17.10 3.88 24.84
C SER A 203 15.62 3.90 24.45
N ILE A 204 15.31 3.61 23.19
CA ILE A 204 13.94 3.52 22.68
C ILE A 204 13.50 2.06 22.72
N ASN A 205 12.35 1.82 23.37
CA ASN A 205 11.63 0.57 23.17
C ASN A 205 10.90 0.64 21.84
N LEU A 206 11.36 -0.11 20.86
CA LEU A 206 10.84 -0.09 19.50
C LEU A 206 9.39 -0.59 19.42
N GLU A 207 9.03 -1.63 20.17
CA GLU A 207 7.69 -2.21 20.20
C GLU A 207 6.63 -1.26 20.79
N LYS A 208 7.04 -0.41 21.74
CA LYS A 208 6.16 0.63 22.30
C LYS A 208 6.02 1.83 21.36
N THR A 209 7.05 2.13 20.60
CA THR A 209 7.07 3.31 19.71
C THR A 209 6.40 3.02 18.38
N PHE A 210 6.69 1.88 17.78
CA PHE A 210 6.17 1.46 16.48
C PHE A 210 5.13 0.36 16.64
N THR A 211 4.05 0.45 15.89
CA THR A 211 2.99 -0.55 15.95
C THR A 211 3.37 -1.79 15.13
N LEU A 212 3.91 -1.57 13.95
CA LEU A 212 4.40 -2.63 13.08
C LEU A 212 5.91 -2.53 12.95
N LEU A 213 6.61 -3.63 13.18
CA LEU A 213 8.06 -3.72 13.07
C LEU A 213 8.47 -4.75 12.01
N PRO A 214 9.54 -4.50 11.25
CA PRO A 214 10.11 -5.53 10.41
C PRO A 214 10.80 -6.61 11.25
N GLU A 215 10.95 -7.81 10.70
CA GLU A 215 11.50 -8.98 11.40
C GLU A 215 12.87 -8.73 12.04
N ASN A 216 13.71 -7.97 11.35
CA ASN A 216 15.07 -7.68 11.80
C ASN A 216 15.16 -6.74 13.01
N LEU A 217 14.02 -6.18 13.47
CA LEU A 217 13.91 -5.33 14.67
C LEU A 217 13.20 -6.01 15.84
N ILE A 218 12.72 -7.23 15.68
CA ILE A 218 12.11 -8.00 16.76
C ILE A 218 13.10 -9.00 17.36
N GLU A 219 13.06 -9.15 18.66
CA GLU A 219 13.96 -10.10 19.37
C GLU A 219 13.36 -11.51 19.42
N ASN A 220 12.03 -11.62 19.52
CA ASN A 220 11.34 -12.89 19.65
C ASN A 220 10.03 -12.90 18.87
N SER A 221 9.98 -13.62 17.75
CA SER A 221 8.80 -13.71 16.89
C SER A 221 7.60 -14.46 17.50
N ARG A 222 7.80 -15.28 18.56
CA ARG A 222 6.73 -16.09 19.17
C ARG A 222 5.59 -15.26 19.75
N ASN A 223 5.88 -14.04 20.22
CA ASN A 223 4.91 -13.12 20.79
C ASN A 223 4.40 -12.10 19.78
N HIS A 224 4.64 -12.32 18.49
CA HIS A 224 4.24 -11.41 17.44
C HIS A 224 3.33 -12.10 16.42
N ILE A 225 2.52 -11.30 15.77
CA ILE A 225 1.65 -11.71 14.66
C ILE A 225 2.21 -11.07 13.38
N ASN A 226 2.31 -11.86 12.33
CA ASN A 226 2.74 -11.38 11.02
C ASN A 226 1.58 -10.67 10.32
N ILE A 227 1.83 -9.45 9.84
CA ILE A 227 0.93 -8.60 9.07
C ILE A 227 1.69 -8.12 7.83
N ALA A 228 1.51 -8.79 6.69
CA ALA A 228 2.18 -8.45 5.42
C ALA A 228 3.71 -8.23 5.57
N ASN A 229 4.40 -9.23 6.14
CA ASN A 229 5.85 -9.20 6.41
C ASN A 229 6.31 -8.16 7.46
N LYS A 230 5.39 -7.57 8.19
CA LYS A 230 5.63 -6.82 9.42
C LYS A 230 5.12 -7.62 10.61
N TYR A 231 5.56 -7.24 11.78
CA TYR A 231 5.25 -7.94 13.01
C TYR A 231 4.62 -6.99 14.02
N LEU A 232 3.50 -7.42 14.58
CA LEU A 232 2.75 -6.75 15.63
C LEU A 232 2.82 -7.58 16.90
N SER A 233 3.24 -7.02 18.03
CA SER A 233 3.21 -7.74 19.30
C SER A 233 1.77 -8.02 19.74
N LYS A 234 1.54 -9.17 20.39
CA LYS A 234 0.21 -9.58 20.87
C LYS A 234 -0.37 -8.56 21.85
N ASP A 235 0.44 -8.06 22.79
CA ASP A 235 0.03 -7.01 23.73
C ASP A 235 -0.43 -5.73 23.01
N ARG A 236 0.25 -5.40 21.92
CA ARG A 236 -0.12 -4.23 21.12
C ARG A 236 -1.44 -4.47 20.37
N LEU A 237 -1.65 -5.68 19.83
CA LEU A 237 -2.92 -6.06 19.22
C LEU A 237 -4.08 -5.96 20.21
N GLU A 238 -3.92 -6.49 21.43
CA GLU A 238 -4.93 -6.38 22.49
C GLU A 238 -5.25 -4.92 22.83
N SER A 239 -4.21 -4.08 22.92
CA SER A 239 -4.39 -2.64 23.11
C SER A 239 -5.14 -1.97 21.96
N ILE A 240 -4.92 -2.40 20.71
CA ILE A 240 -5.65 -1.92 19.54
C ILE A 240 -7.10 -2.36 19.60
N ILE A 241 -7.38 -3.62 19.87
CA ILE A 241 -8.75 -4.17 20.00
C ILE A 241 -9.52 -3.43 21.10
N LYS A 242 -8.89 -3.22 22.26
CA LYS A 242 -9.51 -2.46 23.34
C LYS A 242 -9.90 -1.05 22.91
N LYS A 243 -8.98 -0.32 22.26
CA LYS A 243 -9.25 1.03 21.75
C LYS A 243 -10.32 1.06 20.66
N ILE A 244 -10.38 0.04 19.82
CA ILE A 244 -11.43 -0.10 18.80
C ILE A 244 -12.79 -0.19 19.48
N ASN A 245 -12.93 -1.07 20.48
CA ASN A 245 -14.18 -1.27 21.19
C ASN A 245 -14.65 -0.02 21.94
N GLU A 246 -13.71 0.79 22.46
CA GLU A 246 -14.00 2.03 23.17
C GLU A 246 -14.37 3.20 22.24
N ASN A 247 -13.93 3.18 20.98
CA ASN A 247 -13.97 4.36 20.10
C ASN A 247 -14.61 4.11 18.73
N ILE A 248 -15.43 3.07 18.57
CA ILE A 248 -15.97 2.67 17.27
C ILE A 248 -16.73 3.79 16.55
N GLU A 249 -17.49 4.62 17.27
CA GLU A 249 -18.21 5.75 16.67
C GLU A 249 -17.25 6.81 16.11
N THR A 250 -16.19 7.11 16.87
CA THR A 250 -15.14 8.05 16.43
C THR A 250 -14.40 7.50 15.21
N ILE A 251 -14.07 6.21 15.22
CA ILE A 251 -13.42 5.53 14.10
C ILE A 251 -14.28 5.66 12.84
N ASN A 252 -15.57 5.40 12.95
CA ASN A 252 -16.50 5.45 11.82
C ASN A 252 -16.76 6.89 11.34
N SER A 253 -16.72 7.90 12.23
CA SER A 253 -16.86 9.29 11.84
C SER A 253 -15.65 9.84 11.10
N VAL A 254 -14.43 9.46 11.50
CA VAL A 254 -13.15 9.89 10.89
C VAL A 254 -12.81 9.03 9.66
N GLY A 255 -13.32 7.80 9.63
CA GLY A 255 -12.99 6.75 8.67
C GLY A 255 -11.81 5.89 9.14
N VAL A 256 -11.97 4.57 8.97
CA VAL A 256 -11.06 3.55 9.50
C VAL A 256 -9.61 3.80 9.09
N LYS A 257 -9.37 4.03 7.80
CA LYS A 257 -8.01 4.25 7.26
C LYS A 257 -7.31 5.43 7.94
N ASN A 258 -8.02 6.55 8.08
CA ASN A 258 -7.45 7.75 8.68
C ASN A 258 -7.23 7.58 10.19
N TYR A 259 -8.15 6.92 10.88
CA TYR A 259 -8.00 6.66 12.32
C TYR A 259 -6.80 5.76 12.60
N PHE A 260 -6.68 4.63 11.89
CA PHE A 260 -5.57 3.69 12.08
C PHE A 260 -4.22 4.33 11.74
N TYR A 261 -4.16 5.14 10.68
CA TYR A 261 -2.97 5.87 10.31
C TYR A 261 -2.53 6.87 11.38
N ASN A 262 -3.45 7.60 11.99
CA ASN A 262 -3.13 8.66 12.95
C ASN A 262 -2.93 8.13 14.39
N GLU A 263 -3.75 7.19 14.85
CA GLU A 263 -3.73 6.69 16.23
C GLU A 263 -2.79 5.51 16.42
N PHE A 264 -2.76 4.61 15.46
CA PHE A 264 -1.95 3.41 15.55
C PHE A 264 -0.70 3.44 14.68
N PHE A 265 -0.54 4.46 13.83
CA PHE A 265 0.57 4.61 12.89
C PHE A 265 0.67 3.44 11.90
N ILE A 266 -0.46 2.88 11.51
CA ILE A 266 -0.58 1.78 10.56
C ILE A 266 -0.84 2.38 9.19
N GLU A 267 0.06 2.15 8.26
CA GLU A 267 -0.08 2.56 6.86
C GLU A 267 -1.21 1.76 6.20
N HIS A 268 -1.90 2.39 5.23
CA HIS A 268 -3.12 1.84 4.64
C HIS A 268 -2.97 0.46 4.00
N ASN A 269 -1.78 0.15 3.49
CA ASN A 269 -1.47 -1.14 2.86
C ASN A 269 -1.38 -2.32 3.85
N TYR A 270 -1.28 -2.08 5.15
CA TYR A 270 -1.27 -3.13 6.18
C TYR A 270 -2.63 -3.30 6.86
N LEU A 271 -3.57 -2.38 6.60
CA LEU A 271 -4.83 -2.32 7.33
C LEU A 271 -5.71 -3.55 7.07
N ASP A 272 -5.87 -3.93 5.80
CA ASP A 272 -6.77 -5.02 5.42
C ASP A 272 -6.29 -6.35 6.02
N GLU A 273 -4.98 -6.61 5.99
CA GLU A 273 -4.42 -7.82 6.59
C GLU A 273 -4.52 -7.80 8.13
N LEU A 274 -4.33 -6.64 8.77
CA LEU A 274 -4.53 -6.52 10.21
C LEU A 274 -5.98 -6.79 10.60
N ILE A 275 -6.94 -6.22 9.89
CA ILE A 275 -8.37 -6.43 10.15
C ILE A 275 -8.72 -7.92 10.04
N ASN A 276 -8.21 -8.60 9.01
CA ASN A 276 -8.44 -10.04 8.81
C ASN A 276 -7.83 -10.93 9.92
N LYS A 277 -6.93 -10.39 10.75
CA LYS A 277 -6.37 -11.10 11.92
C LYS A 277 -7.15 -10.87 13.21
N ILE A 278 -8.16 -10.02 13.19
CA ILE A 278 -8.99 -9.71 14.36
C ILE A 278 -10.37 -10.34 14.14
N ASP A 279 -10.65 -11.41 14.90
CA ASP A 279 -11.92 -12.12 14.79
C ASP A 279 -13.11 -11.19 15.05
N GLY A 280 -14.13 -11.29 14.20
CA GLY A 280 -15.34 -10.49 14.32
C GLY A 280 -15.18 -9.03 13.93
N LEU A 281 -14.09 -8.65 13.25
CA LEU A 281 -13.87 -7.28 12.80
C LEU A 281 -13.90 -7.23 11.28
N ASN A 282 -14.72 -6.35 10.71
CA ASN A 282 -14.84 -6.14 9.28
C ASN A 282 -14.77 -4.64 8.95
N VAL A 283 -14.32 -4.32 7.72
CA VAL A 283 -14.36 -2.93 7.22
C VAL A 283 -15.20 -2.89 5.96
N ILE A 284 -16.31 -2.17 6.03
CA ILE A 284 -17.23 -1.97 4.92
C ILE A 284 -17.38 -0.47 4.67
N ASN A 285 -17.15 -0.03 3.43
CA ASN A 285 -17.27 1.39 3.06
C ASN A 285 -16.44 2.35 3.94
N ASN A 286 -15.23 1.93 4.35
CA ASN A 286 -14.35 2.65 5.26
C ASN A 286 -14.95 2.86 6.67
N GLN A 287 -15.93 2.03 7.06
CA GLN A 287 -16.49 1.94 8.40
C GLN A 287 -16.11 0.60 9.03
N LEU A 288 -15.81 0.64 10.33
CA LEU A 288 -15.47 -0.54 11.11
C LEU A 288 -16.74 -1.16 11.65
N ILE A 289 -16.90 -2.46 11.44
CA ILE A 289 -18.01 -3.25 11.94
C ILE A 289 -17.44 -4.32 12.85
N ILE A 290 -17.92 -4.36 14.08
CA ILE A 290 -17.62 -5.45 14.99
C ILE A 290 -18.73 -6.49 14.84
N ASP A 291 -18.37 -7.65 14.33
CA ASP A 291 -19.27 -8.79 14.21
C ASP A 291 -19.46 -9.45 15.59
N LYS A 292 -20.15 -8.76 16.46
CA LYS A 292 -20.66 -9.38 17.69
C LYS A 292 -21.89 -10.17 17.31
N ASN A 293 -21.75 -11.41 16.81
CA ASN A 293 -22.90 -12.26 16.53
C ASN A 293 -24.18 -11.45 16.28
N THR A 294 -24.14 -10.58 15.28
CA THR A 294 -25.29 -9.74 14.96
C THR A 294 -26.24 -10.68 14.23
N GLU A 295 -27.07 -11.36 15.00
CA GLU A 295 -28.27 -11.93 14.41
C GLU A 295 -28.98 -10.81 13.67
N VAL A 296 -28.85 -10.88 12.35
CA VAL A 296 -29.57 -9.99 11.45
C VAL A 296 -31.03 -10.38 11.60
N ASP A 297 -31.87 -9.40 11.88
CA ASP A 297 -33.30 -9.63 11.93
C ASP A 297 -33.81 -9.93 10.51
N LEU A 298 -33.84 -11.21 10.18
CA LEU A 298 -34.25 -11.69 8.86
C LEU A 298 -35.73 -11.43 8.60
N GLU A 299 -36.55 -11.28 9.63
CA GLU A 299 -37.95 -10.92 9.50
C GLU A 299 -38.09 -9.45 9.04
N VAL A 300 -37.37 -8.56 9.68
CA VAL A 300 -37.30 -7.14 9.24
C VAL A 300 -36.73 -7.04 7.84
N TYR A 301 -35.67 -7.82 7.53
CA TYR A 301 -35.11 -7.88 6.17
C TYR A 301 -36.16 -8.28 5.15
N GLN A 302 -36.87 -9.40 5.36
CA GLN A 302 -37.86 -9.91 4.45
C GLN A 302 -39.01 -8.90 4.25
N ASN A 303 -39.50 -8.30 5.34
CA ASN A 303 -40.53 -7.26 5.26
C ASN A 303 -40.10 -6.03 4.44
N ILE A 304 -38.82 -5.69 4.45
CA ILE A 304 -38.27 -4.61 3.63
C ILE A 304 -38.19 -5.06 2.16
N ILE A 305 -37.65 -6.28 1.91
CA ILE A 305 -37.48 -6.81 0.55
C ILE A 305 -38.82 -7.01 -0.15
N ASP A 306 -39.84 -7.44 0.56
CA ASP A 306 -41.19 -7.61 0.00
C ASP A 306 -41.81 -6.30 -0.49
N GLN A 307 -41.31 -5.14 -0.01
CA GLN A 307 -41.73 -3.81 -0.50
C GLN A 307 -40.89 -3.33 -1.68
N ILE A 308 -39.77 -3.97 -1.98
CA ILE A 308 -38.88 -3.63 -3.10
C ILE A 308 -39.30 -4.44 -4.32
N SER A 309 -39.58 -3.75 -5.42
CA SER A 309 -39.94 -4.45 -6.67
C SER A 309 -38.80 -5.30 -7.20
N SER A 310 -39.14 -6.47 -7.70
CA SER A 310 -38.19 -7.40 -8.30
C SER A 310 -37.58 -6.90 -9.62
N ASP A 311 -38.16 -5.89 -10.24
CA ASP A 311 -37.75 -5.38 -11.55
C ASP A 311 -36.82 -4.16 -11.50
N LEU A 312 -36.32 -3.78 -10.33
CA LEU A 312 -35.42 -2.64 -10.10
C LEU A 312 -36.04 -1.26 -10.37
N SER A 313 -37.30 -1.21 -10.76
CA SER A 313 -38.00 0.06 -11.14
C SER A 313 -38.75 0.72 -9.99
N VAL A 314 -38.94 0.05 -8.87
CA VAL A 314 -39.63 0.58 -7.68
C VAL A 314 -38.67 0.75 -6.50
N ASN A 315 -38.89 1.77 -5.69
CA ASN A 315 -37.72 2.49 -5.22
C ASN A 315 -37.87 3.23 -3.92
N TYR A 316 -38.97 3.26 -3.32
CA TYR A 316 -39.15 3.92 -2.05
C TYR A 316 -39.64 2.91 -1.01
N VAL A 317 -38.75 2.53 -0.12
CA VAL A 317 -39.14 1.88 1.14
C VAL A 317 -38.92 2.88 2.24
N ASP A 318 -39.97 3.19 2.98
CA ASP A 318 -39.87 4.03 4.17
C ASP A 318 -39.26 3.20 5.33
N VAL A 319 -37.94 3.13 5.35
CA VAL A 319 -37.19 2.39 6.38
C VAL A 319 -37.40 2.94 7.78
N ASN A 320 -37.96 4.15 7.94
CA ASN A 320 -38.28 4.72 9.25
C ASN A 320 -39.47 4.03 9.94
N LYS A 321 -40.22 3.19 9.22
CA LYS A 321 -41.27 2.34 9.78
C LYS A 321 -40.75 1.13 10.53
N PHE A 322 -39.49 0.79 10.33
CA PHE A 322 -38.83 -0.34 10.96
C PHE A 322 -37.92 0.13 12.09
N ASP A 323 -37.57 -0.81 12.97
CA ASP A 323 -36.61 -0.53 14.03
C ASP A 323 -35.28 -0.02 13.47
N ARG A 324 -34.82 1.13 13.97
CA ARG A 324 -33.62 1.80 13.47
C ARG A 324 -32.36 0.96 13.62
N GLU A 325 -32.23 0.19 14.71
CA GLU A 325 -31.05 -0.63 14.92
C GLU A 325 -31.03 -1.83 13.98
N SER A 326 -32.16 -2.49 13.79
CA SER A 326 -32.30 -3.60 12.84
C SER A 326 -32.01 -3.14 11.40
N VAL A 327 -32.58 -2.02 10.98
CA VAL A 327 -32.29 -1.43 9.65
C VAL A 327 -30.81 -1.06 9.51
N LYS A 328 -30.23 -0.44 10.53
CA LYS A 328 -28.78 -0.11 10.54
C LYS A 328 -27.93 -1.37 10.38
N LYS A 329 -28.25 -2.44 11.12
CA LYS A 329 -27.57 -3.72 11.02
C LYS A 329 -27.68 -4.32 9.61
N LEU A 330 -28.86 -4.28 9.00
CA LEU A 330 -29.08 -4.75 7.63
C LEU A 330 -28.22 -4.02 6.59
N PHE A 331 -28.05 -2.69 6.73
CA PHE A 331 -27.15 -1.94 5.88
C PHE A 331 -25.67 -2.27 6.16
N MET A 332 -25.32 -2.44 7.42
CA MET A 332 -23.93 -2.73 7.84
C MET A 332 -23.50 -4.15 7.44
N SER A 333 -24.42 -5.12 7.47
CA SER A 333 -24.15 -6.51 7.11
C SER A 333 -24.38 -6.81 5.62
N GLU A 334 -24.49 -5.77 4.80
CA GLU A 334 -24.66 -5.86 3.35
C GLU A 334 -25.88 -6.69 2.88
N TYR A 335 -26.92 -6.76 3.70
CA TYR A 335 -28.22 -7.25 3.27
C TYR A 335 -29.00 -6.20 2.47
N LEU A 336 -28.85 -4.91 2.85
CA LEU A 336 -29.43 -3.77 2.16
C LEU A 336 -28.34 -2.82 1.68
N TYR A 337 -28.59 -2.21 0.52
CA TYR A 337 -27.72 -1.21 -0.09
C TYR A 337 -28.50 0.04 -0.41
N ARG A 338 -27.91 1.20 -0.14
CA ARG A 338 -28.46 2.49 -0.54
C ARG A 338 -27.85 2.91 -1.88
N VAL A 339 -28.67 2.89 -2.92
CA VAL A 339 -28.28 3.31 -4.27
C VAL A 339 -28.34 4.83 -4.38
N ASP A 340 -29.43 5.44 -3.89
CA ASP A 340 -29.64 6.90 -3.83
C ASP A 340 -30.48 7.23 -2.58
N LYS A 341 -30.77 8.52 -2.36
CA LYS A 341 -31.55 8.98 -1.18
C LYS A 341 -32.84 8.19 -0.98
N ASN A 342 -33.49 7.82 -2.09
CA ASN A 342 -34.81 7.16 -2.10
C ASN A 342 -34.78 5.73 -2.69
N ILE A 343 -33.60 5.21 -3.06
CA ILE A 343 -33.49 3.89 -3.67
C ILE A 343 -32.69 2.99 -2.73
N ILE A 344 -33.33 1.92 -2.27
CA ILE A 344 -32.74 0.87 -1.45
C ILE A 344 -32.94 -0.45 -2.17
N ILE A 345 -31.93 -1.29 -2.20
CA ILE A 345 -31.98 -2.63 -2.78
C ILE A 345 -31.44 -3.66 -1.78
N GLY A 346 -31.88 -4.89 -1.92
CA GLY A 346 -31.31 -6.03 -1.20
C GLY A 346 -30.10 -6.62 -1.95
N LYS A 347 -29.36 -7.47 -1.29
CA LYS A 347 -28.18 -8.16 -1.85
C LYS A 347 -28.51 -8.96 -3.12
N GLU A 348 -29.71 -9.52 -3.23
CA GLU A 348 -30.15 -10.29 -4.38
C GLU A 348 -30.32 -9.44 -5.66
N HIS A 349 -30.57 -8.14 -5.51
CA HIS A 349 -30.67 -7.21 -6.65
C HIS A 349 -29.30 -6.94 -7.28
N ILE A 350 -28.20 -7.08 -6.52
CA ILE A 350 -26.85 -6.92 -7.05
C ILE A 350 -26.56 -8.02 -8.07
N ALA A 351 -26.96 -9.25 -7.81
CA ALA A 351 -26.80 -10.33 -8.77
C ALA A 351 -27.47 -10.01 -10.11
N LYS A 352 -28.68 -9.43 -10.08
CA LYS A 352 -29.38 -8.98 -11.28
C LYS A 352 -28.64 -7.88 -12.01
N LEU A 353 -28.10 -6.89 -11.29
CA LEU A 353 -27.29 -5.81 -11.89
C LEU A 353 -26.02 -6.37 -12.54
N VAL A 354 -25.36 -7.33 -11.90
CA VAL A 354 -24.18 -8.04 -12.45
C VAL A 354 -24.55 -8.80 -13.71
N ASP A 355 -25.69 -9.48 -13.73
CA ASP A 355 -26.15 -10.21 -14.92
C ASP A 355 -26.52 -9.29 -16.09
N ILE A 356 -27.04 -8.09 -15.81
CA ILE A 356 -27.23 -7.02 -16.82
C ILE A 356 -25.87 -6.60 -17.37
N LEU A 357 -24.87 -6.33 -16.49
CA LEU A 357 -23.54 -5.94 -16.92
C LEU A 357 -22.85 -7.00 -17.80
N LYS A 358 -23.03 -8.28 -17.50
CA LYS A 358 -22.44 -9.37 -18.31
C LYS A 358 -22.91 -9.36 -19.76
N LYS A 359 -24.14 -8.91 -20.02
CA LYS A 359 -24.74 -8.85 -21.37
C LYS A 359 -24.28 -7.63 -22.17
N LEU A 360 -23.82 -6.58 -21.51
CA LEU A 360 -23.32 -5.36 -22.14
C LEU A 360 -21.91 -5.57 -22.73
N PRO A 361 -21.47 -4.74 -23.70
CA PRO A 361 -20.08 -4.72 -24.15
C PRO A 361 -19.14 -4.27 -23.05
N ASP A 362 -17.82 -4.51 -23.21
CA ASP A 362 -16.80 -4.14 -22.19
C ASP A 362 -16.77 -2.63 -21.92
N VAL A 363 -17.09 -1.82 -22.91
CA VAL A 363 -17.28 -0.38 -22.81
C VAL A 363 -18.67 -0.05 -23.30
N PHE A 364 -19.47 0.56 -22.47
CA PHE A 364 -20.86 0.87 -22.73
C PHE A 364 -21.25 2.28 -22.21
N ASP A 365 -22.37 2.78 -22.66
CA ASP A 365 -22.92 4.05 -22.19
C ASP A 365 -24.24 3.88 -21.39
N VAL A 366 -24.78 5.02 -20.93
CA VAL A 366 -26.04 5.03 -20.15
C VAL A 366 -27.21 4.51 -20.95
N SER A 367 -27.24 4.72 -22.30
CA SER A 367 -28.35 4.29 -23.15
C SER A 367 -28.37 2.78 -23.31
N GLU A 368 -27.19 2.16 -23.53
CA GLU A 368 -27.05 0.72 -23.62
C GLU A 368 -27.44 0.03 -22.32
N PHE A 369 -26.99 0.56 -21.16
CA PHE A 369 -27.39 0.04 -19.85
C PHE A 369 -28.91 0.18 -19.63
N LYS A 370 -29.50 1.31 -20.03
CA LYS A 370 -30.91 1.54 -19.90
C LYS A 370 -31.74 0.57 -20.74
N GLU A 371 -31.33 0.29 -21.98
CA GLU A 371 -32.00 -0.66 -22.87
C GLU A 371 -31.93 -2.09 -22.32
N GLU A 372 -30.73 -2.56 -21.90
CA GLU A 372 -30.56 -3.90 -21.36
C GLU A 372 -31.26 -4.11 -20.01
N SER A 373 -31.28 -3.07 -19.16
CA SER A 373 -31.91 -3.13 -17.84
C SER A 373 -33.42 -2.83 -17.87
N ASN A 374 -33.95 -2.37 -18.98
CA ASN A 374 -35.32 -1.87 -19.13
C ASN A 374 -35.70 -0.78 -18.10
N LEU A 375 -34.73 0.02 -17.68
CA LEU A 375 -34.90 1.09 -16.70
C LEU A 375 -35.07 2.44 -17.36
N SER A 376 -35.85 3.33 -16.74
CA SER A 376 -35.85 4.73 -17.13
C SER A 376 -34.52 5.39 -16.74
N ARG A 377 -34.14 6.50 -17.40
CA ARG A 377 -32.91 7.25 -17.11
C ARG A 377 -32.82 7.68 -15.64
N LYS A 378 -33.93 7.93 -15.00
CA LYS A 378 -34.04 8.31 -13.58
C LYS A 378 -33.47 7.24 -12.66
N PHE A 379 -33.56 5.97 -13.05
CA PHE A 379 -33.05 4.83 -12.28
C PHE A 379 -31.71 4.34 -12.79
N ALA A 380 -31.52 4.32 -14.10
CA ALA A 380 -30.28 3.85 -14.71
C ALA A 380 -29.06 4.62 -14.21
N ILE A 381 -29.15 5.95 -14.05
CA ILE A 381 -28.02 6.77 -13.59
C ILE A 381 -27.65 6.44 -12.13
N PRO A 382 -28.53 6.45 -11.13
CA PRO A 382 -28.22 6.04 -9.78
C PRO A 382 -27.62 4.63 -9.67
N TYR A 383 -28.16 3.65 -10.41
CA TYR A 383 -27.59 2.30 -10.42
C TYR A 383 -26.18 2.25 -11.01
N LEU A 384 -25.92 3.00 -12.06
CA LEU A 384 -24.58 3.09 -12.63
C LEU A 384 -23.59 3.79 -11.68
N GLU A 385 -24.01 4.81 -10.95
CA GLU A 385 -23.19 5.47 -9.93
C GLU A 385 -22.94 4.55 -8.74
N PHE A 386 -23.92 3.74 -8.37
CA PHE A 386 -23.75 2.68 -7.39
C PHE A 386 -22.74 1.63 -7.85
N LEU A 387 -22.85 1.15 -9.09
CA LEU A 387 -21.91 0.18 -9.67
C LEU A 387 -20.49 0.74 -9.79
N ASP A 388 -20.33 2.03 -10.13
CA ASP A 388 -19.04 2.72 -10.11
C ASP A 388 -18.46 2.78 -8.69
N LYS A 389 -19.30 3.08 -7.68
CA LYS A 389 -18.91 3.14 -6.26
C LYS A 389 -18.42 1.81 -5.73
N TYR A 390 -19.04 0.71 -6.14
CA TYR A 390 -18.68 -0.64 -5.70
C TYR A 390 -17.70 -1.35 -6.64
N LEU A 391 -17.07 -0.62 -7.57
CA LEU A 391 -16.04 -1.11 -8.49
C LEU A 391 -16.49 -2.23 -9.44
N TYR A 392 -17.76 -2.32 -9.76
CA TYR A 392 -18.24 -3.17 -10.84
C TYR A 392 -18.01 -2.53 -12.21
N THR A 393 -18.00 -1.19 -12.24
CA THR A 393 -17.75 -0.37 -13.43
C THR A 393 -16.84 0.81 -13.08
N SER A 394 -16.29 1.47 -14.10
CA SER A 394 -15.57 2.74 -13.94
C SER A 394 -15.87 3.69 -15.08
N LYS A 395 -16.07 4.98 -14.79
CA LYS A 395 -16.16 6.02 -15.81
C LYS A 395 -14.84 6.16 -16.55
N ILE A 396 -14.89 6.22 -17.87
CA ILE A 396 -13.70 6.37 -18.70
C ILE A 396 -13.33 7.86 -18.84
N ASP A 397 -14.37 8.69 -19.09
CA ASP A 397 -14.20 10.12 -19.34
C ASP A 397 -15.49 10.91 -19.02
N SER A 398 -15.53 12.18 -19.41
CA SER A 398 -16.70 13.06 -19.26
C SER A 398 -17.86 12.71 -20.21
N SER A 399 -17.67 11.80 -21.18
CA SER A 399 -18.73 11.38 -22.13
C SER A 399 -19.79 10.50 -21.48
N GLY A 400 -19.56 10.04 -20.26
CA GLY A 400 -20.47 9.15 -19.53
C GLY A 400 -20.32 7.68 -19.88
N LYS A 401 -19.34 7.31 -20.73
CA LYS A 401 -18.98 5.91 -21.00
C LYS A 401 -18.33 5.25 -19.80
N ARG A 402 -18.61 3.97 -19.63
CA ARG A 402 -18.11 3.14 -18.55
C ARG A 402 -17.43 1.89 -19.08
N LYS A 403 -16.45 1.41 -18.35
CA LYS A 403 -15.78 0.13 -18.57
C LYS A 403 -16.21 -0.85 -17.49
N LYS A 404 -16.49 -2.09 -17.86
CA LYS A 404 -16.68 -3.20 -16.91
C LYS A 404 -15.39 -3.50 -16.19
N LEU A 405 -15.48 -3.84 -14.90
CA LEU A 405 -14.38 -4.28 -14.05
C LEU A 405 -14.56 -5.73 -13.55
N ILE A 406 -15.63 -6.39 -14.02
CA ILE A 406 -16.02 -7.77 -13.67
C ILE A 406 -15.83 -8.70 -14.86
#